data_4ca59aa9c88cd63d90a58df5f5e6c238
#
_entry.id   4ca59aa9c88cd63d90a58df5f5e6c238
#
_cell.length_a   1.000
_cell.length_b   1.000
_cell.length_c   1.000
_cell.angle_alpha   90.00
_cell.angle_beta   90.00
_cell.angle_gamma   90.00
#
_symmetry.space_group_name_H-M   'P 1'
#
loop_
_entity.id
_entity.type
_entity.pdbx_description
1 polymer ?
#
loop_
_entity_poly.entity_id
_entity_poly.type
_entity_poly.pdbx_seq_one_letter_code
_entity_poly.pdbx_strand_id
1 'polypeptide(L)'
;MNTQGKVFKYPDNVDTDVIIPARYLNTPDAKELALHCMEDIDTEFVKKVNAGDVMVAGWNFGCGSSREHAPLVIKTCGTGCVIAKSFARIFYRNAINIGLPILECEEAAEEISANDEVKVDFDTGVITDITTGKTYKAQPFPPFIQNIIKNGGLLKSLKEGENNG
;
A
#
# COMPACT_ATOMS: atom_id res chain seq x y z
N MET A 1 9.40 -3.71 12.13
CA MET A 1 8.11 -3.38 11.52
C MET A 1 7.82 -4.38 10.41
N ASN A 2 6.66 -5.02 10.47
CA ASN A 2 6.28 -6.04 9.49
C ASN A 2 4.76 -6.08 9.29
N THR A 3 4.31 -6.79 8.26
CA THR A 3 2.91 -7.13 8.05
C THR A 3 2.79 -8.57 7.54
N GLN A 4 1.66 -9.18 7.78
CA GLN A 4 1.33 -10.52 7.28
C GLN A 4 -0.15 -10.59 6.97
N GLY A 5 -0.49 -11.12 5.80
CA GLY A 5 -1.88 -11.25 5.39
C GLY A 5 -2.03 -11.88 4.02
N LYS A 6 -3.27 -11.90 3.55
CA LYS A 6 -3.60 -12.42 2.22
C LYS A 6 -3.31 -11.41 1.14
N VAL A 7 -3.05 -11.92 -0.05
CA VAL A 7 -2.73 -11.13 -1.23
C VAL A 7 -3.99 -10.84 -2.06
N PHE A 8 -4.17 -9.57 -2.38
CA PHE A 8 -5.08 -9.11 -3.42
C PHE A 8 -4.25 -8.70 -4.62
N LYS A 9 -4.41 -9.38 -5.75
CA LYS A 9 -3.55 -9.17 -6.92
C LYS A 9 -4.28 -8.40 -8.02
N TYR A 10 -3.59 -7.39 -8.56
CA TYR A 10 -4.11 -6.46 -9.56
C TYR A 10 -3.16 -6.34 -10.75
N PRO A 11 -3.66 -5.89 -11.92
CA PRO A 11 -2.83 -5.78 -13.13
C PRO A 11 -1.91 -4.56 -13.12
N ASP A 12 -1.26 -4.31 -14.27
CA ASP A 12 -0.50 -3.09 -14.51
C ASP A 12 -1.42 -1.87 -14.60
N ASN A 13 -0.85 -0.69 -14.40
CA ASN A 13 -1.52 0.61 -14.61
C ASN A 13 -2.81 0.78 -13.80
N VAL A 14 -2.78 0.36 -12.53
CA VAL A 14 -3.87 0.67 -11.61
C VAL A 14 -3.77 2.15 -11.29
N ASP A 15 -4.64 2.97 -11.91
CA ASP A 15 -4.59 4.41 -11.74
C ASP A 15 -5.37 4.88 -10.51
N THR A 16 -5.17 6.14 -10.15
CA THR A 16 -5.77 6.71 -8.94
C THR A 16 -7.30 6.76 -9.02
N ASP A 17 -7.87 6.90 -10.23
CA ASP A 17 -9.32 6.89 -10.41
C ASP A 17 -9.92 5.50 -10.23
N VAL A 18 -9.13 4.45 -10.50
CA VAL A 18 -9.52 3.07 -10.21
C VAL A 18 -9.45 2.79 -8.70
N ILE A 19 -8.43 3.31 -8.03
CA ILE A 19 -8.27 3.13 -6.59
C ILE A 19 -9.41 3.80 -5.83
N ILE A 20 -9.71 5.05 -6.16
CA ILE A 20 -10.87 5.77 -5.62
C ILE A 20 -11.47 6.67 -6.69
N PRO A 21 -12.64 6.33 -7.22
CA PRO A 21 -13.29 7.11 -8.27
C PRO A 21 -13.61 8.54 -7.86
N ALA A 22 -13.45 9.47 -8.80
CA ALA A 22 -13.70 10.89 -8.58
C ALA A 22 -15.09 11.18 -8.03
N ARG A 23 -16.10 10.38 -8.40
CA ARG A 23 -17.48 10.56 -7.95
C ARG A 23 -17.67 10.49 -6.44
N TYR A 24 -16.69 9.91 -5.72
CA TYR A 24 -16.75 9.81 -4.27
C TYR A 24 -15.95 10.88 -3.54
N LEU A 25 -15.21 11.73 -4.25
CA LEU A 25 -14.29 12.69 -3.64
C LEU A 25 -14.99 13.94 -3.05
N ASN A 26 -16.29 13.97 -3.05
CA ASN A 26 -17.07 15.05 -2.46
C ASN A 26 -17.21 14.95 -0.93
N THR A 27 -16.72 13.89 -0.33
CA THR A 27 -16.68 13.72 1.13
C THR A 27 -15.26 13.83 1.65
N PRO A 28 -15.01 14.49 2.78
CA PRO A 28 -13.69 14.53 3.41
C PRO A 28 -13.40 13.32 4.31
N ASP A 29 -14.38 12.47 4.57
CA ASP A 29 -14.23 11.35 5.50
C ASP A 29 -13.51 10.18 4.83
N ALA A 30 -12.27 9.91 5.28
CA ALA A 30 -11.46 8.80 4.76
C ALA A 30 -12.13 7.43 4.94
N LYS A 31 -12.85 7.23 6.03
CA LYS A 31 -13.54 5.96 6.29
C LYS A 31 -14.68 5.72 5.29
N GLU A 32 -15.39 6.76 4.95
CA GLU A 32 -16.46 6.70 3.96
C GLU A 32 -15.88 6.44 2.57
N LEU A 33 -14.80 7.14 2.21
CA LEU A 33 -14.10 6.92 0.94
C LEU A 33 -13.57 5.48 0.84
N ALA A 34 -13.04 4.94 1.94
CA ALA A 34 -12.48 3.59 1.96
C ALA A 34 -13.51 2.51 1.63
N LEU A 35 -14.79 2.75 1.87
CA LEU A 35 -15.85 1.81 1.50
C LEU A 35 -15.93 1.56 -0.01
N HIS A 36 -15.36 2.46 -0.81
CA HIS A 36 -15.37 2.42 -2.28
C HIS A 36 -14.00 2.12 -2.88
N CYS A 37 -13.03 1.77 -2.04
CA CYS A 37 -11.66 1.47 -2.49
C CYS A 37 -11.66 0.30 -3.46
N MET A 38 -11.06 0.48 -4.63
CA MET A 38 -10.93 -0.51 -5.70
C MET A 38 -12.28 -0.96 -6.31
N GLU A 39 -13.37 -0.27 -6.03
CA GLU A 39 -14.73 -0.67 -6.41
C GLU A 39 -14.87 -0.93 -7.91
N ASP A 40 -14.21 -0.14 -8.75
CA ASP A 40 -14.39 -0.24 -10.21
C ASP A 40 -13.70 -1.46 -10.82
N ILE A 41 -12.75 -2.11 -10.12
CA ILE A 41 -12.12 -3.34 -10.61
C ILE A 41 -12.29 -4.54 -9.69
N ASP A 42 -12.65 -4.33 -8.44
CA ASP A 42 -12.79 -5.42 -7.46
C ASP A 42 -13.78 -5.03 -6.37
N THR A 43 -15.05 -5.32 -6.61
CA THR A 43 -16.12 -5.03 -5.65
C THR A 43 -16.00 -5.85 -4.36
N GLU A 44 -15.23 -6.93 -4.38
CA GLU A 44 -15.06 -7.81 -3.22
C GLU A 44 -13.94 -7.36 -2.28
N PHE A 45 -13.05 -6.48 -2.74
CA PHE A 45 -11.89 -6.06 -1.94
C PHE A 45 -12.31 -5.53 -0.58
N VAL A 46 -13.19 -4.54 -0.54
CA VAL A 46 -13.61 -3.90 0.72
C VAL A 46 -14.37 -4.85 1.65
N LYS A 47 -14.96 -5.91 1.08
CA LYS A 47 -15.70 -6.92 1.86
C LYS A 47 -14.77 -7.97 2.47
N LYS A 48 -13.62 -8.23 1.86
CA LYS A 48 -12.72 -9.34 2.22
C LYS A 48 -11.41 -8.90 2.87
N VAL A 49 -11.03 -7.63 2.72
CA VAL A 49 -9.75 -7.14 3.25
C VAL A 49 -9.75 -7.17 4.77
N ASN A 50 -8.66 -7.66 5.34
CA ASN A 50 -8.40 -7.65 6.78
C ASN A 50 -7.14 -6.83 7.05
N ALA A 51 -7.01 -6.35 8.29
CA ALA A 51 -5.84 -5.59 8.69
C ALA A 51 -4.56 -6.39 8.45
N GLY A 52 -3.59 -5.79 7.78
CA GLY A 52 -2.32 -6.42 7.45
C GLY A 52 -2.27 -7.09 6.09
N ASP A 53 -3.40 -7.23 5.39
CA ASP A 53 -3.42 -7.80 4.05
C ASP A 53 -2.57 -6.98 3.08
N VAL A 54 -2.16 -7.62 1.98
CA VAL A 54 -1.18 -7.07 1.05
C VAL A 54 -1.77 -6.96 -0.35
N MET A 55 -1.59 -5.80 -0.99
CA MET A 55 -1.86 -5.66 -2.42
C MET A 55 -0.61 -5.97 -3.20
N VAL A 56 -0.75 -6.73 -4.30
CA VAL A 56 0.33 -7.02 -5.23
C VAL A 56 -0.12 -6.63 -6.63
N ALA A 57 0.65 -5.80 -7.30
CA ALA A 57 0.29 -5.28 -8.62
C ALA A 57 1.48 -5.23 -9.57
N GLY A 58 1.24 -4.86 -10.82
CA GLY A 58 2.27 -4.80 -11.84
C GLY A 58 2.95 -3.45 -11.93
N TRP A 59 3.18 -3.00 -13.16
CA TRP A 59 3.88 -1.76 -13.43
C TRP A 59 2.99 -0.53 -13.19
N ASN A 60 3.61 0.57 -12.78
CA ASN A 60 3.01 1.90 -12.79
C ASN A 60 1.77 2.02 -11.90
N PHE A 61 1.82 1.42 -10.71
CA PHE A 61 0.72 1.50 -9.75
C PHE A 61 0.54 2.93 -9.24
N GLY A 62 -0.71 3.40 -9.22
CA GLY A 62 -1.03 4.76 -8.77
C GLY A 62 -0.84 5.83 -9.84
N CYS A 63 -0.78 5.44 -11.11
CA CYS A 63 -0.69 6.39 -12.22
C CYS A 63 -1.94 7.25 -12.34
N GLY A 64 -1.92 8.24 -13.23
CA GLY A 64 -3.04 9.14 -13.44
C GLY A 64 -2.93 10.40 -12.59
N SER A 65 -4.06 10.88 -12.09
CA SER A 65 -4.12 12.12 -11.32
C SER A 65 -3.42 12.01 -9.97
N SER A 66 -2.82 13.12 -9.52
CA SER A 66 -2.13 13.16 -8.22
C SER A 66 -3.11 13.29 -7.07
N ARG A 67 -3.77 12.20 -6.71
CA ARG A 67 -4.76 12.18 -5.63
C ARG A 67 -4.14 11.64 -4.35
N GLU A 68 -4.09 12.49 -3.33
CA GLU A 68 -3.66 12.09 -1.99
C GLU A 68 -4.61 11.05 -1.38
N HIS A 69 -5.86 11.03 -1.83
CA HIS A 69 -6.88 10.10 -1.35
C HIS A 69 -6.58 8.65 -1.73
N ALA A 70 -5.88 8.41 -2.84
CA ALA A 70 -5.63 7.04 -3.31
C ALA A 70 -4.84 6.21 -2.27
N PRO A 71 -3.64 6.61 -1.83
CA PRO A 71 -2.95 5.85 -0.80
C PRO A 71 -3.67 5.88 0.55
N LEU A 72 -4.37 6.96 0.84
CA LEU A 72 -5.12 7.10 2.10
C LEU A 72 -6.22 6.06 2.23
N VAL A 73 -7.02 5.84 1.18
CA VAL A 73 -8.11 4.85 1.24
C VAL A 73 -7.57 3.41 1.32
N ILE A 74 -6.46 3.12 0.64
CA ILE A 74 -5.80 1.82 0.74
C ILE A 74 -5.39 1.55 2.19
N LYS A 75 -4.74 2.51 2.82
CA LYS A 75 -4.32 2.41 4.22
C LYS A 75 -5.53 2.27 5.16
N THR A 76 -6.56 3.08 4.95
CA THR A 76 -7.76 3.11 5.80
C THR A 76 -8.50 1.78 5.76
N CYS A 77 -8.46 1.06 4.63
CA CYS A 77 -9.02 -0.29 4.52
C CYS A 77 -8.29 -1.34 5.37
N GLY A 78 -7.12 -1.01 5.89
CA GLY A 78 -6.32 -1.93 6.69
C GLY A 78 -5.18 -2.59 5.93
N THR A 79 -4.99 -2.26 4.65
CA THR A 79 -3.88 -2.80 3.85
C THR A 79 -2.55 -2.49 4.52
N GLY A 80 -1.75 -3.51 4.76
CA GLY A 80 -0.48 -3.37 5.45
C GLY A 80 0.68 -2.98 4.54
N CYS A 81 0.57 -3.29 3.24
CA CYS A 81 1.62 -3.01 2.27
C CYS A 81 1.09 -3.14 0.85
N VAL A 82 1.66 -2.35 -0.06
CA VAL A 82 1.48 -2.54 -1.51
C VAL A 82 2.83 -2.93 -2.11
N ILE A 83 2.86 -4.07 -2.79
CA ILE A 83 4.03 -4.54 -3.53
C ILE A 83 3.71 -4.42 -5.01
N ALA A 84 4.55 -3.73 -5.77
CA ALA A 84 4.35 -3.56 -7.20
C ALA A 84 5.68 -3.66 -7.94
N LYS A 85 5.61 -3.84 -9.26
CA LYS A 85 6.81 -3.79 -10.11
C LYS A 85 7.36 -2.37 -10.16
N SER A 86 6.47 -1.38 -10.20
CA SER A 86 6.84 0.03 -10.06
C SER A 86 5.64 0.85 -9.60
N PHE A 87 5.91 2.04 -9.09
CA PHE A 87 4.90 3.01 -8.67
C PHE A 87 5.07 4.31 -9.44
N ALA A 88 3.95 4.99 -9.71
CA ALA A 88 4.00 6.36 -10.19
C ALA A 88 4.63 7.24 -9.09
N ARG A 89 5.48 8.19 -9.50
CA ARG A 89 6.28 9.00 -8.58
C ARG A 89 5.43 9.72 -7.53
N ILE A 90 4.35 10.35 -7.95
CA ILE A 90 3.49 11.13 -7.04
C ILE A 90 2.78 10.21 -6.07
N PHE A 91 2.30 9.06 -6.54
CA PHE A 91 1.69 8.05 -5.65
C PHE A 91 2.69 7.57 -4.60
N TYR A 92 3.91 7.27 -5.02
CA TYR A 92 4.98 6.83 -4.11
C TYR A 92 5.18 7.85 -2.99
N ARG A 93 5.33 9.12 -3.36
CA ARG A 93 5.52 10.21 -2.39
C ARG A 93 4.34 10.34 -1.44
N ASN A 94 3.12 10.34 -1.96
CA ASN A 94 1.92 10.48 -1.15
C ASN A 94 1.74 9.29 -0.20
N ALA A 95 2.06 8.08 -0.65
CA ALA A 95 1.99 6.88 0.19
C ALA A 95 2.93 7.00 1.40
N ILE A 96 4.18 7.39 1.18
CA ILE A 96 5.15 7.59 2.26
C ILE A 96 4.65 8.67 3.23
N ASN A 97 4.16 9.79 2.71
CA ASN A 97 3.70 10.90 3.53
C ASN A 97 2.57 10.54 4.48
N ILE A 98 1.71 9.59 4.10
CA ILE A 98 0.58 9.16 4.95
C ILE A 98 0.87 7.86 5.70
N GLY A 99 2.07 7.29 5.54
CA GLY A 99 2.48 6.10 6.26
C GLY A 99 1.98 4.78 5.68
N LEU A 100 1.66 4.73 4.40
CA LEU A 100 1.35 3.47 3.71
C LEU A 100 2.65 2.85 3.22
N PRO A 101 3.07 1.68 3.76
CA PRO A 101 4.27 1.01 3.27
C PRO A 101 4.08 0.51 1.84
N ILE A 102 5.08 0.77 0.99
CA ILE A 102 5.10 0.31 -0.40
C ILE A 102 6.48 -0.21 -0.74
N LEU A 103 6.55 -1.27 -1.53
CA LEU A 103 7.82 -1.88 -1.95
C LEU A 103 7.79 -2.18 -3.44
N GLU A 104 8.88 -1.85 -4.13
CA GLU A 104 9.08 -2.24 -5.52
C GLU A 104 9.86 -3.55 -5.56
N CYS A 105 9.28 -4.60 -6.15
CA CYS A 105 9.93 -5.88 -6.33
C CYS A 105 9.30 -6.59 -7.51
N GLU A 106 9.99 -6.60 -8.65
CA GLU A 106 9.46 -7.20 -9.88
C GLU A 106 9.20 -8.70 -9.72
N GLU A 107 10.12 -9.43 -9.10
CA GLU A 107 9.98 -10.88 -8.92
C GLU A 107 8.78 -11.21 -8.05
N ALA A 108 8.65 -10.53 -6.90
CA ALA A 108 7.54 -10.77 -5.99
C ALA A 108 6.20 -10.43 -6.66
N ALA A 109 6.15 -9.29 -7.35
CA ALA A 109 4.94 -8.86 -8.04
C ALA A 109 4.53 -9.81 -9.16
N GLU A 110 5.49 -10.44 -9.83
CA GLU A 110 5.25 -11.41 -10.90
C GLU A 110 4.77 -12.75 -10.34
N GLU A 111 5.44 -13.29 -9.34
CA GLU A 111 5.29 -14.67 -8.90
C GLU A 111 4.25 -14.88 -7.80
N ILE A 112 4.04 -13.90 -6.94
CA ILE A 112 3.04 -14.02 -5.86
C ILE A 112 1.64 -14.05 -6.47
N SER A 113 0.83 -15.00 -6.03
CA SER A 113 -0.53 -15.21 -6.54
C SER A 113 -1.58 -14.62 -5.60
N ALA A 114 -2.76 -14.31 -6.16
CA ALA A 114 -3.90 -13.90 -5.36
C ALA A 114 -4.23 -14.97 -4.31
N ASN A 115 -4.60 -14.52 -3.12
CA ASN A 115 -4.95 -15.37 -1.97
C ASN A 115 -3.77 -16.09 -1.30
N ASP A 116 -2.54 -15.92 -1.79
CA ASP A 116 -1.37 -16.39 -1.06
C ASP A 116 -1.27 -15.65 0.28
N GLU A 117 -0.67 -16.29 1.27
CA GLU A 117 -0.34 -15.62 2.52
C GLU A 117 1.11 -15.14 2.44
N VAL A 118 1.32 -13.86 2.71
CA VAL A 118 2.61 -13.21 2.55
C VAL A 118 2.99 -12.45 3.81
N LYS A 119 4.25 -12.55 4.20
CA LYS A 119 4.83 -11.77 5.30
C LYS A 119 5.88 -10.82 4.72
N VAL A 120 5.83 -9.57 5.14
CA VAL A 120 6.78 -8.54 4.69
C VAL A 120 7.50 -7.94 5.90
N ASP A 121 8.84 -7.97 5.86
CA ASP A 121 9.69 -7.31 6.85
C ASP A 121 10.22 -6.02 6.23
N PHE A 122 9.77 -4.88 6.73
CA PHE A 122 10.15 -3.58 6.18
C PHE A 122 11.57 -3.15 6.57
N ASP A 123 12.10 -3.72 7.64
CA ASP A 123 13.45 -3.37 8.09
C ASP A 123 14.54 -3.98 7.20
N THR A 124 14.27 -5.15 6.66
CA THR A 124 15.22 -5.88 5.78
C THR A 124 14.81 -5.85 4.32
N GLY A 125 13.54 -5.58 4.01
CA GLY A 125 12.99 -5.67 2.66
C GLY A 125 12.66 -7.09 2.23
N VAL A 126 12.68 -8.06 3.14
CA VAL A 126 12.38 -9.46 2.82
C VAL A 126 10.88 -9.70 2.75
N ILE A 127 10.45 -10.26 1.63
CA ILE A 127 9.07 -10.67 1.38
C ILE A 127 9.04 -12.19 1.35
N THR A 128 8.23 -12.81 2.22
CA THR A 128 8.10 -14.27 2.27
C THR A 128 6.70 -14.66 1.85
N ASP A 129 6.59 -15.42 0.75
CA ASP A 129 5.34 -16.05 0.37
C ASP A 129 5.21 -17.36 1.17
N ILE A 130 4.40 -17.31 2.23
CA ILE A 130 4.25 -18.44 3.15
C ILE A 130 3.60 -19.63 2.44
N THR A 131 2.68 -19.35 1.52
CA THR A 131 1.96 -20.38 0.78
C THR A 131 2.89 -21.22 -0.10
N THR A 132 3.85 -20.58 -0.79
CA THR A 132 4.80 -21.27 -1.68
C THR A 132 6.13 -21.59 -1.02
N GLY A 133 6.47 -20.91 0.08
CA GLY A 133 7.76 -21.01 0.75
C GLY A 133 8.87 -20.21 0.10
N LYS A 134 8.58 -19.43 -0.93
CA LYS A 134 9.57 -18.60 -1.63
C LYS A 134 9.79 -17.27 -0.90
N THR A 135 11.00 -16.74 -1.01
CA THR A 135 11.36 -15.43 -0.47
C THR A 135 11.86 -14.52 -1.58
N TYR A 136 11.62 -13.23 -1.41
CA TYR A 136 12.04 -12.17 -2.32
C TYR A 136 12.64 -11.05 -1.49
N LYS A 137 13.50 -10.26 -2.10
CA LYS A 137 14.10 -9.11 -1.41
C LYS A 137 13.89 -7.84 -2.20
N ALA A 138 13.17 -6.90 -1.58
CA ALA A 138 13.05 -5.54 -2.08
C ALA A 138 14.11 -4.67 -1.40
N GLN A 139 14.33 -3.46 -1.94
CA GLN A 139 15.19 -2.48 -1.31
C GLN A 139 14.50 -1.98 -0.03
N PRO A 140 15.11 -2.12 1.17
CA PRO A 140 14.50 -1.57 2.37
C PRO A 140 14.55 -0.05 2.35
N PHE A 141 13.60 0.58 3.04
CA PHE A 141 13.60 2.03 3.16
C PHE A 141 14.79 2.51 4.01
N PRO A 142 15.34 3.70 3.70
CA PRO A 142 16.27 4.35 4.62
C PRO A 142 15.64 4.54 6.01
N PRO A 143 16.43 4.56 7.09
CA PRO A 143 15.89 4.66 8.46
C PRO A 143 14.91 5.81 8.67
N PHE A 144 15.16 6.98 8.08
CA PHE A 144 14.26 8.13 8.26
C PHE A 144 12.89 7.90 7.59
N ILE A 145 12.85 7.21 6.45
CA ILE A 145 11.60 6.84 5.79
C ILE A 145 10.85 5.80 6.62
N GLN A 146 11.54 4.79 7.14
CA GLN A 146 10.95 3.79 8.03
C GLN A 146 10.30 4.46 9.24
N ASN A 147 10.95 5.45 9.80
CA ASN A 147 10.44 6.19 10.95
C ASN A 147 9.16 6.97 10.60
N ILE A 148 9.12 7.60 9.44
CA ILE A 148 7.92 8.30 8.96
C ILE A 148 6.74 7.32 8.85
N ILE A 149 6.95 6.17 8.22
CA ILE A 149 5.92 5.15 8.05
C ILE A 149 5.47 4.58 9.39
N LYS A 150 6.43 4.26 10.26
CA LYS A 150 6.18 3.70 11.59
C LYS A 150 5.32 4.62 12.45
N ASN A 151 5.50 5.93 12.31
CA ASN A 151 4.74 6.93 13.06
C ASN A 151 3.42 7.31 12.38
N GLY A 152 3.05 6.64 11.28
CA GLY A 152 1.79 6.85 10.60
C GLY A 152 1.77 7.99 9.61
N GLY A 153 2.95 8.44 9.15
CA GLY A 153 3.09 9.44 8.11
C GLY A 153 3.91 10.65 8.55
N LEU A 154 4.20 11.53 7.60
CA LEU A 154 5.10 12.66 7.81
C LEU A 154 4.60 13.62 8.89
N LEU A 155 3.33 14.02 8.84
CA LEU A 155 2.77 14.97 9.80
C LEU A 155 2.81 14.43 11.23
N LYS A 156 2.46 13.16 11.42
CA LYS A 156 2.54 12.52 12.74
C LYS A 156 3.96 12.40 13.23
N SER A 157 4.89 12.07 12.35
CA SER A 157 6.31 11.97 12.67
C SER A 157 6.87 13.32 13.17
N LEU A 158 6.50 14.41 12.50
CA LEU A 158 6.90 15.76 12.90
C LEU A 158 6.31 16.17 14.24
N LYS A 159 5.03 15.86 14.48
CA LYS A 159 4.36 16.13 15.75
C LYS A 159 5.02 15.40 16.93
N GLU A 160 5.37 14.13 16.73
CA GLU A 160 6.07 13.36 17.76
C GLU A 160 7.47 13.92 18.04
N GLY A 161 8.17 14.37 16.99
CA GLY A 161 9.45 15.05 17.14
C GLY A 161 9.35 16.33 17.98
N GLU A 162 8.30 17.11 17.76
CA GLU A 162 8.02 18.33 18.55
C GLU A 162 7.71 17.99 20.00
N ASN A 163 6.91 16.95 20.24
CA ASN A 163 6.54 16.54 21.60
C ASN A 163 7.70 15.93 22.38
N ASN A 164 8.67 15.34 21.70
CA ASN A 164 9.83 14.72 22.30
C ASN A 164 11.05 15.64 22.40
N GLY A 165 10.95 16.80 21.77
CA GLY A 165 12.01 17.81 21.78
C GLY A 165 11.77 18.87 22.84
#